data_9a20daaaeedb431f5b73cc3699b2e837
#
_entry.id   9a20daaaeedb431f5b73cc3699b2e837
#
_cell.length_a   1.000
_cell.length_b   1.000
_cell.length_c   1.000
_cell.angle_alpha   90.00
_cell.angle_beta   90.00
_cell.angle_gamma   90.00
#
_symmetry.space_group_name_H-M   'P 1'
#
loop_
_entity.id
_entity.type
_entity.pdbx_description
1 polymer ?
#
loop_
_entity_poly.entity_id
_entity_poly.type
_entity_poly.pdbx_seq_one_letter_code
_entity_poly.pdbx_strand_id
1 'polypeptide(L)'
;MAEKKNKQTLLVTESGKLAEGIYSLTVQYPETSSPKDVKPGQFVGVYPKDSSALLPRPISICEWNKEQRTLRIVYRVVGKGTGEFSHSEPGDQIDILGILGNGYDVLSLTGKKVLLLGGGIGAPPMLGLAEALYEANLASGEEKPEELVTAAMGYRTDDLFLTEEFEKVSSLLISTDDGTAGIHGNVMDAVRALLQEKPDTRFDAICACGPMPMLRGVKAFAEEQKIPAWISLEERMACGVGACLGCVAKTVKKDEHSQVHNARVCTEGPVFAAEDVEI
;
A
#
# COMPACT_ATOMS: atom_id res chain seq x y z
N MET A 1 -5.26 -2.48 -25.38
CA MET A 1 -5.86 -1.14 -25.23
C MET A 1 -5.76 -0.78 -23.76
N ALA A 2 -5.22 0.38 -23.42
CA ALA A 2 -5.20 0.83 -22.02
C ALA A 2 -6.63 0.95 -21.51
N GLU A 3 -6.92 0.41 -20.35
CA GLU A 3 -8.24 0.48 -19.71
C GLU A 3 -8.58 1.94 -19.44
N LYS A 4 -9.76 2.36 -19.88
CA LYS A 4 -10.18 3.76 -19.78
C LYS A 4 -10.43 4.11 -18.32
N LYS A 5 -9.59 4.96 -17.74
CA LYS A 5 -9.71 5.43 -16.36
C LYS A 5 -10.89 6.39 -16.24
N ASN A 6 -11.96 5.93 -15.62
CA ASN A 6 -13.19 6.69 -15.48
C ASN A 6 -13.42 7.07 -14.00
N LYS A 7 -13.97 8.27 -13.82
CA LYS A 7 -14.56 8.67 -12.54
C LYS A 7 -15.95 8.02 -12.44
N GLN A 8 -16.22 7.36 -11.32
CA GLN A 8 -17.49 6.66 -11.04
C GLN A 8 -18.01 7.08 -9.67
N THR A 9 -19.32 7.17 -9.54
CA THR A 9 -19.99 7.33 -8.25
C THR A 9 -20.33 5.95 -7.72
N LEU A 10 -19.74 5.58 -6.58
CA LEU A 10 -19.86 4.26 -5.96
C LEU A 10 -20.64 4.35 -4.65
N LEU A 11 -21.31 3.25 -4.28
CA LEU A 11 -22.03 3.12 -3.02
C LEU A 11 -21.06 2.74 -1.91
N VAL A 12 -21.10 3.45 -0.80
CA VAL A 12 -20.43 3.08 0.45
C VAL A 12 -21.21 1.92 1.08
N THR A 13 -20.56 0.80 1.32
CA THR A 13 -21.16 -0.38 1.97
C THR A 13 -20.76 -0.50 3.42
N GLU A 14 -19.53 -0.06 3.77
CA GLU A 14 -19.01 -0.08 5.13
C GLU A 14 -18.15 1.15 5.36
N SER A 15 -18.18 1.66 6.58
CA SER A 15 -17.32 2.74 7.06
C SER A 15 -17.09 2.57 8.56
N GLY A 16 -15.87 2.87 9.03
CA GLY A 16 -15.56 2.75 10.44
C GLY A 16 -14.21 3.35 10.82
N LYS A 17 -14.09 3.75 12.08
CA LYS A 17 -12.81 4.18 12.69
C LYS A 17 -12.04 2.93 13.11
N LEU A 18 -10.77 2.83 12.73
CA LEU A 18 -9.87 1.73 13.11
C LEU A 18 -8.95 2.12 14.28
N ALA A 19 -8.44 3.36 14.25
CA ALA A 19 -7.56 3.93 15.26
C ALA A 19 -7.74 5.45 15.27
N GLU A 20 -7.03 6.19 16.13
CA GLU A 20 -7.17 7.65 16.19
C GLU A 20 -6.74 8.30 14.86
N GLY A 21 -7.71 8.96 14.23
CA GLY A 21 -7.53 9.58 12.91
C GLY A 21 -7.37 8.60 11.74
N ILE A 22 -7.55 7.30 11.94
CA ILE A 22 -7.49 6.26 10.90
C ILE A 22 -8.88 5.67 10.67
N TYR A 23 -9.31 5.66 9.42
CA TYR A 23 -10.63 5.19 9.01
C TYR A 23 -10.55 4.20 7.87
N SER A 24 -11.49 3.27 7.85
CA SER A 24 -11.75 2.33 6.75
C SER A 24 -13.02 2.73 6.04
N LEU A 25 -13.04 2.59 4.72
CA LEU A 25 -14.21 2.80 3.87
C LEU A 25 -14.22 1.72 2.79
N THR A 26 -15.35 1.03 2.67
CA THR A 26 -15.58 0.02 1.63
C THR A 26 -16.64 0.54 0.66
N VAL A 27 -16.35 0.43 -0.63
CA VAL A 27 -17.26 0.81 -1.70
C VAL A 27 -17.55 -0.37 -2.61
N GLN A 28 -18.75 -0.39 -3.20
CA GLN A 28 -19.18 -1.44 -4.12
C GLN A 28 -19.24 -0.92 -5.56
N TYR A 29 -18.61 -1.66 -6.46
CA TYR A 29 -18.70 -1.43 -7.90
C TYR A 29 -19.93 -2.10 -8.50
N PRO A 30 -20.64 -1.44 -9.45
CA PRO A 30 -21.62 -2.09 -10.28
C PRO A 30 -20.98 -3.20 -11.13
N GLU A 31 -21.73 -4.26 -11.41
CA GLU A 31 -21.24 -5.38 -12.23
C GLU A 31 -20.71 -4.92 -13.60
N THR A 32 -21.38 -3.95 -14.22
CA THR A 32 -21.04 -3.42 -15.54
C THR A 32 -19.74 -2.62 -15.60
N SER A 33 -19.22 -2.16 -14.46
CA SER A 33 -18.02 -1.32 -14.37
C SER A 33 -17.00 -1.82 -13.33
N SER A 34 -17.17 -3.04 -12.85
CA SER A 34 -16.27 -3.66 -11.89
C SER A 34 -14.87 -3.85 -12.49
N PRO A 35 -13.79 -3.47 -11.80
CA PRO A 35 -12.44 -3.78 -12.21
C PRO A 35 -12.23 -5.29 -12.34
N LYS A 36 -11.55 -5.71 -13.41
CA LYS A 36 -11.29 -7.14 -13.67
C LYS A 36 -10.08 -7.65 -12.89
N ASP A 37 -9.11 -6.79 -12.73
CA ASP A 37 -7.83 -7.11 -12.12
C ASP A 37 -7.34 -5.89 -11.31
N VAL A 38 -7.21 -6.08 -10.00
CA VAL A 38 -6.69 -5.07 -9.08
C VAL A 38 -5.46 -5.66 -8.41
N LYS A 39 -4.33 -4.98 -8.53
CA LYS A 39 -3.06 -5.43 -7.95
C LYS A 39 -2.80 -4.74 -6.61
N PRO A 40 -2.26 -5.45 -5.61
CA PRO A 40 -1.77 -4.80 -4.40
C PRO A 40 -0.78 -3.68 -4.73
N GLY A 41 -0.86 -2.57 -4.00
CA GLY A 41 -0.05 -1.39 -4.24
C GLY A 41 -0.68 -0.37 -5.20
N GLN A 42 -1.73 -0.71 -5.94
CA GLN A 42 -2.52 0.26 -6.70
C GLN A 42 -3.34 1.16 -5.75
N PHE A 43 -3.85 2.26 -6.29
CA PHE A 43 -4.58 3.26 -5.53
C PHE A 43 -5.79 3.78 -6.31
N VAL A 44 -6.62 4.57 -5.63
CA VAL A 44 -7.75 5.30 -6.21
C VAL A 44 -7.66 6.79 -5.87
N GLY A 45 -8.23 7.62 -6.74
CA GLY A 45 -8.45 9.04 -6.47
C GLY A 45 -9.85 9.26 -5.91
N VAL A 46 -9.99 9.60 -4.63
CA VAL A 46 -11.28 9.84 -3.97
C VAL A 46 -11.59 11.34 -4.00
N TYR A 47 -12.75 11.72 -4.55
CA TYR A 47 -13.16 13.11 -4.66
C TYR A 47 -14.04 13.53 -3.48
N PRO A 48 -13.68 14.59 -2.77
CA PRO A 48 -14.59 15.23 -1.82
C PRO A 48 -15.80 15.85 -2.53
N LYS A 49 -16.93 15.90 -1.86
CA LYS A 49 -18.13 16.63 -2.32
C LYS A 49 -17.99 18.15 -2.12
N ASP A 50 -17.16 18.55 -1.16
CA ASP A 50 -16.89 19.96 -0.87
C ASP A 50 -16.20 20.62 -2.06
N SER A 51 -16.87 21.58 -2.69
CA SER A 51 -16.40 22.33 -3.87
C SER A 51 -15.11 23.12 -3.62
N SER A 52 -14.71 23.36 -2.37
CA SER A 52 -13.42 24.01 -2.04
C SER A 52 -12.25 23.02 -2.03
N ALA A 53 -12.50 21.72 -2.18
CA ALA A 53 -11.50 20.64 -2.16
C ALA A 53 -11.44 19.95 -3.54
N LEU A 54 -11.08 20.69 -4.57
CA LEU A 54 -11.21 20.34 -6.00
C LEU A 54 -10.48 19.07 -6.44
N LEU A 55 -9.31 18.74 -5.83
CA LEU A 55 -8.48 17.65 -6.29
C LEU A 55 -8.89 16.32 -5.62
N PRO A 56 -8.71 15.18 -6.30
CA PRO A 56 -8.89 13.87 -5.64
C PRO A 56 -7.80 13.62 -4.59
N ARG A 57 -8.12 12.79 -3.60
CA ARG A 57 -7.16 12.27 -2.63
C ARG A 57 -6.69 10.90 -3.11
N PRO A 58 -5.41 10.74 -3.46
CA PRO A 58 -4.86 9.43 -3.77
C PRO A 58 -4.81 8.60 -2.49
N ILE A 59 -5.49 7.45 -2.49
CA ILE A 59 -5.52 6.53 -1.36
C ILE A 59 -5.26 5.14 -1.88
N SER A 60 -4.26 4.46 -1.29
CA SER A 60 -3.91 3.08 -1.63
C SER A 60 -5.07 2.14 -1.36
N ILE A 61 -5.22 1.15 -2.22
CA ILE A 61 -6.19 0.08 -2.03
C ILE A 61 -5.65 -0.84 -0.94
N CYS A 62 -6.48 -1.09 0.07
CA CYS A 62 -6.21 -2.06 1.13
C CYS A 62 -6.61 -3.46 0.69
N GLU A 63 -7.84 -3.60 0.18
CA GLU A 63 -8.41 -4.88 -0.20
C GLU A 63 -9.29 -4.74 -1.46
N TRP A 64 -9.30 -5.78 -2.29
CA TRP A 64 -10.20 -5.94 -3.40
C TRP A 64 -10.87 -7.31 -3.34
N ASN A 65 -12.18 -7.33 -3.08
CA ASN A 65 -12.96 -8.55 -3.16
C ASN A 65 -13.67 -8.63 -4.53
N LYS A 66 -13.18 -9.51 -5.39
CA LYS A 66 -13.67 -9.66 -6.77
C LYS A 66 -15.08 -10.23 -6.82
N GLU A 67 -15.44 -11.13 -5.92
CA GLU A 67 -16.74 -11.79 -5.89
C GLU A 67 -17.84 -10.82 -5.46
N GLN A 68 -17.57 -10.07 -4.41
CA GLN A 68 -18.46 -9.04 -3.88
C GLN A 68 -18.37 -7.73 -4.66
N ARG A 69 -17.34 -7.55 -5.49
CA ARG A 69 -17.01 -6.31 -6.21
C ARG A 69 -16.83 -5.13 -5.25
N THR A 70 -16.24 -5.38 -4.09
CA THR A 70 -15.99 -4.36 -3.08
C THR A 70 -14.51 -3.97 -3.04
N LEU A 71 -14.26 -2.69 -2.86
CA LEU A 71 -12.94 -2.12 -2.71
C LEU A 71 -12.88 -1.41 -1.35
N ARG A 72 -11.93 -1.83 -0.52
CA ARG A 72 -11.65 -1.23 0.79
C ARG A 72 -10.43 -0.34 0.70
N ILE A 73 -10.57 0.87 1.21
CA ILE A 73 -9.47 1.82 1.44
C ILE A 73 -9.36 2.10 2.93
N VAL A 74 -8.13 2.28 3.39
CA VAL A 74 -7.84 2.74 4.76
C VAL A 74 -6.98 3.99 4.65
N TYR A 75 -7.36 5.05 5.36
CA TYR A 75 -6.73 6.36 5.22
C TYR A 75 -6.63 7.10 6.54
N ARG A 76 -5.68 8.05 6.58
CA ARG A 76 -5.53 8.98 7.69
C ARG A 76 -6.27 10.29 7.40
N VAL A 77 -6.97 10.80 8.39
CA VAL A 77 -7.53 12.15 8.34
C VAL A 77 -6.40 13.17 8.53
N VAL A 78 -6.09 13.91 7.47
CA VAL A 78 -5.02 14.93 7.46
C VAL A 78 -5.50 16.30 7.01
N GLY A 79 -6.75 16.40 6.56
CA GLY A 79 -7.31 17.65 6.09
C GLY A 79 -8.75 17.52 5.64
N LYS A 80 -9.28 18.58 5.01
CA LYS A 80 -10.70 18.75 4.70
C LYS A 80 -11.32 17.56 3.95
N GLY A 81 -10.67 17.09 2.88
CA GLY A 81 -11.23 16.00 2.07
C GLY A 81 -11.28 14.67 2.82
N THR A 82 -10.17 14.26 3.48
CA THR A 82 -10.15 13.03 4.28
C THR A 82 -11.02 13.14 5.54
N GLY A 83 -11.20 14.35 6.09
CA GLY A 83 -12.15 14.61 7.15
C GLY A 83 -13.61 14.46 6.69
N GLU A 84 -13.93 14.84 5.45
CA GLU A 84 -15.26 14.58 4.88
C GLU A 84 -15.54 13.07 4.75
N PHE A 85 -14.57 12.32 4.23
CA PHE A 85 -14.74 10.86 4.07
C PHE A 85 -14.96 10.12 5.38
N SER A 86 -14.39 10.60 6.50
CA SER A 86 -14.56 9.97 7.82
C SER A 86 -15.97 10.09 8.39
N HIS A 87 -16.84 10.89 7.77
CA HIS A 87 -18.26 11.01 8.11
C HIS A 87 -19.17 10.24 7.15
N SER A 88 -18.61 9.52 6.17
CA SER A 88 -19.41 8.70 5.26
C SER A 88 -20.03 7.52 5.99
N GLU A 89 -21.29 7.24 5.69
CA GLU A 89 -22.06 6.14 6.26
C GLU A 89 -22.47 5.13 5.16
N PRO A 90 -22.74 3.86 5.50
CA PRO A 90 -23.32 2.91 4.57
C PRO A 90 -24.58 3.47 3.90
N GLY A 91 -24.66 3.42 2.57
CA GLY A 91 -25.71 4.01 1.76
C GLY A 91 -25.33 5.36 1.12
N ASP A 92 -24.25 5.98 1.57
CA ASP A 92 -23.71 7.19 0.92
C ASP A 92 -23.12 6.88 -0.45
N GLN A 93 -22.98 7.92 -1.25
CA GLN A 93 -22.30 7.87 -2.55
C GLN A 93 -21.00 8.65 -2.49
N ILE A 94 -19.95 8.09 -3.09
CA ILE A 94 -18.63 8.71 -3.18
C ILE A 94 -18.08 8.59 -4.60
N ASP A 95 -17.44 9.65 -5.06
CA ASP A 95 -16.84 9.70 -6.39
C ASP A 95 -15.39 9.18 -6.36
N ILE A 96 -15.12 8.15 -7.14
CA ILE A 96 -13.81 7.50 -7.24
C ILE A 96 -13.31 7.50 -8.68
N LEU A 97 -12.05 7.90 -8.86
CA LEU A 97 -11.30 7.76 -10.10
C LEU A 97 -10.34 6.56 -9.99
N GLY A 98 -10.36 5.70 -10.93
CA GLY A 98 -9.39 4.61 -11.02
C GLY A 98 -10.02 3.26 -11.18
N ILE A 99 -9.23 2.24 -11.19
CA ILE A 99 -7.94 1.89 -10.50
C ILE A 99 -6.75 2.61 -11.16
N LEU A 100 -5.83 3.11 -10.36
CA LEU A 100 -4.69 3.93 -10.76
C LEU A 100 -3.35 3.29 -10.38
N GLY A 101 -2.29 3.68 -11.09
CA GLY A 101 -0.93 3.21 -10.85
C GLY A 101 -0.70 1.77 -11.29
N ASN A 102 0.54 1.32 -11.07
CA ASN A 102 0.95 -0.08 -11.16
C ASN A 102 0.73 -0.76 -9.79
N GLY A 103 1.15 -2.03 -9.65
CA GLY A 103 1.11 -2.75 -8.38
C GLY A 103 2.30 -3.68 -8.26
N TYR A 104 2.38 -4.40 -7.16
CA TYR A 104 3.35 -5.46 -6.97
C TYR A 104 3.05 -6.64 -7.90
N ASP A 105 4.10 -7.29 -8.36
CA ASP A 105 3.99 -8.52 -9.14
C ASP A 105 3.93 -9.73 -8.20
N VAL A 106 2.72 -10.08 -7.76
CA VAL A 106 2.45 -11.19 -6.83
C VAL A 106 2.99 -12.51 -7.37
N LEU A 107 2.84 -12.76 -8.68
CA LEU A 107 3.29 -14.01 -9.29
C LEU A 107 4.81 -14.20 -9.18
N SER A 108 5.57 -13.12 -9.35
CA SER A 108 7.03 -13.15 -9.21
C SER A 108 7.49 -13.37 -7.77
N LEU A 109 6.63 -13.11 -6.80
CA LEU A 109 6.90 -13.23 -5.36
C LEU A 109 6.36 -14.54 -4.76
N THR A 110 5.50 -15.28 -5.47
CA THR A 110 4.93 -16.55 -5.01
C THR A 110 6.03 -17.60 -4.78
N GLY A 111 5.93 -18.33 -3.69
CA GLY A 111 6.92 -19.35 -3.26
C GLY A 111 8.20 -18.77 -2.66
N LYS A 112 8.31 -17.44 -2.50
CA LYS A 112 9.47 -16.76 -1.92
C LYS A 112 9.21 -16.35 -0.48
N LYS A 113 10.29 -16.25 0.30
CA LYS A 113 10.27 -15.63 1.62
C LYS A 113 10.29 -14.12 1.47
N VAL A 114 9.14 -13.48 1.67
CA VAL A 114 8.95 -12.05 1.44
C VAL A 114 8.89 -11.29 2.77
N LEU A 115 9.70 -10.22 2.88
CA LEU A 115 9.63 -9.26 3.97
C LEU A 115 8.78 -8.06 3.53
N LEU A 116 7.64 -7.86 4.19
CA LEU A 116 6.76 -6.70 4.00
C LEU A 116 7.03 -5.67 5.11
N LEU A 117 7.25 -4.42 4.72
CA LEU A 117 7.56 -3.33 5.65
C LEU A 117 6.52 -2.21 5.49
N GLY A 118 5.72 -1.98 6.53
CA GLY A 118 4.70 -0.95 6.55
C GLY A 118 4.93 0.08 7.65
N GLY A 119 4.89 1.38 7.32
CA GLY A 119 5.01 2.46 8.31
C GLY A 119 3.74 3.29 8.42
N GLY A 120 3.04 3.24 9.55
CA GLY A 120 1.80 3.97 9.78
C GLY A 120 0.76 3.67 8.69
N ILE A 121 0.35 4.70 7.91
CA ILE A 121 -0.65 4.52 6.84
C ILE A 121 -0.11 3.76 5.61
N GLY A 122 1.13 3.30 5.63
CA GLY A 122 1.67 2.33 4.68
C GLY A 122 1.28 0.89 5.00
N ALA A 123 0.74 0.58 6.18
CA ALA A 123 0.28 -0.77 6.54
C ALA A 123 -0.87 -1.28 5.64
N PRO A 124 -1.93 -0.51 5.31
CA PRO A 124 -3.03 -0.99 4.47
C PRO A 124 -2.62 -1.60 3.12
N PRO A 125 -1.81 -0.96 2.27
CA PRO A 125 -1.37 -1.58 1.02
C PRO A 125 -0.46 -2.80 1.23
N MET A 126 0.25 -2.89 2.38
CA MET A 126 1.02 -4.08 2.73
C MET A 126 0.13 -5.24 3.17
N LEU A 127 -1.02 -4.96 3.81
CA LEU A 127 -2.02 -5.99 4.10
C LEU A 127 -2.56 -6.60 2.81
N GLY A 128 -3.01 -5.78 1.86
CA GLY A 128 -3.48 -6.28 0.57
C GLY A 128 -2.43 -7.10 -0.19
N LEU A 129 -1.14 -6.77 -0.04
CA LEU A 129 -0.05 -7.59 -0.60
C LEU A 129 0.13 -8.89 0.18
N ALA A 130 0.03 -8.87 1.51
CA ALA A 130 0.13 -10.07 2.34
C ALA A 130 -0.99 -11.08 2.02
N GLU A 131 -2.23 -10.60 1.92
CA GLU A 131 -3.40 -11.41 1.53
C GLU A 131 -3.22 -12.04 0.14
N ALA A 132 -2.82 -11.23 -0.85
CA ALA A 132 -2.61 -11.72 -2.20
C ALA A 132 -1.47 -12.76 -2.29
N LEU A 133 -0.40 -12.60 -1.51
CA LEU A 133 0.69 -13.58 -1.42
C LEU A 133 0.24 -14.85 -0.70
N TYR A 134 -0.53 -14.72 0.37
CA TYR A 134 -1.11 -15.86 1.09
C TYR A 134 -1.98 -16.70 0.15
N GLU A 135 -2.91 -16.08 -0.56
CA GLU A 135 -3.79 -16.77 -1.53
C GLU A 135 -2.99 -17.42 -2.67
N ALA A 136 -2.01 -16.73 -3.23
CA ALA A 136 -1.18 -17.25 -4.32
C ALA A 136 -0.32 -18.44 -3.87
N ASN A 137 0.26 -18.39 -2.67
CA ASN A 137 1.04 -19.48 -2.08
C ASN A 137 0.14 -20.68 -1.77
N LEU A 138 -1.04 -20.47 -1.19
CA LEU A 138 -2.03 -21.52 -0.95
C LEU A 138 -2.45 -22.20 -2.25
N ALA A 139 -2.73 -21.41 -3.30
CA ALA A 139 -3.09 -21.93 -4.62
C ALA A 139 -1.95 -22.69 -5.32
N SER A 140 -0.69 -22.40 -4.98
CA SER A 140 0.48 -23.15 -5.47
C SER A 140 0.75 -24.45 -4.71
N GLY A 141 -0.03 -24.74 -3.67
CA GLY A 141 0.08 -25.97 -2.87
C GLY A 141 0.96 -25.85 -1.63
N GLU A 142 1.27 -24.61 -1.21
CA GLU A 142 2.02 -24.38 0.03
C GLU A 142 1.15 -24.73 1.25
N GLU A 143 1.67 -25.53 2.17
CA GLU A 143 0.93 -25.98 3.36
C GLU A 143 0.81 -24.90 4.42
N LYS A 144 1.78 -23.97 4.45
CA LYS A 144 1.89 -22.89 5.44
C LYS A 144 2.25 -21.57 4.78
N PRO A 145 1.35 -21.03 3.96
CA PRO A 145 1.60 -19.80 3.19
C PRO A 145 1.96 -18.59 4.06
N GLU A 146 1.44 -18.53 5.30
CA GLU A 146 1.74 -17.48 6.28
C GLU A 146 3.21 -17.47 6.74
N GLU A 147 3.90 -18.59 6.71
CA GLU A 147 5.32 -18.67 7.09
C GLU A 147 6.26 -18.12 6.01
N LEU A 148 5.77 -17.94 4.76
CA LEU A 148 6.53 -17.34 3.68
C LEU A 148 6.48 -15.80 3.71
N VAL A 149 5.55 -15.21 4.45
CA VAL A 149 5.39 -13.76 4.54
C VAL A 149 5.70 -13.29 5.95
N THR A 150 6.74 -12.47 6.10
CA THR A 150 7.02 -11.75 7.34
C THR A 150 6.58 -10.30 7.17
N ALA A 151 5.59 -9.87 7.94
CA ALA A 151 5.08 -8.50 7.93
C ALA A 151 5.60 -7.73 9.14
N ALA A 152 6.44 -6.72 8.94
CA ALA A 152 6.90 -5.82 10.00
C ALA A 152 6.19 -4.48 9.85
N MET A 153 5.35 -4.14 10.85
CA MET A 153 4.52 -2.94 10.86
C MET A 153 4.97 -1.98 11.96
N GLY A 154 5.23 -0.74 11.58
CA GLY A 154 5.66 0.32 12.49
C GLY A 154 4.53 1.32 12.77
N TYR A 155 4.28 1.59 14.04
CA TYR A 155 3.29 2.54 14.52
C TYR A 155 3.96 3.59 15.44
N ARG A 156 3.22 4.60 15.84
CA ARG A 156 3.74 5.59 16.82
C ARG A 156 3.56 5.13 18.25
N THR A 157 2.41 4.52 18.55
CA THR A 157 1.98 4.09 19.87
C THR A 157 1.26 2.74 19.76
N ASP A 158 0.71 2.25 20.84
CA ASP A 158 -0.14 1.06 20.93
C ASP A 158 -1.54 1.21 20.32
N ASP A 159 -1.85 2.36 19.71
CA ASP A 159 -3.07 2.56 18.90
C ASP A 159 -2.90 1.87 17.53
N LEU A 160 -2.86 0.54 17.57
CA LEU A 160 -2.58 -0.33 16.44
C LEU A 160 -3.85 -0.55 15.59
N PHE A 161 -3.67 -0.85 14.32
CA PHE A 161 -4.77 -1.21 13.41
C PHE A 161 -4.33 -2.26 12.40
N LEU A 162 -5.27 -3.08 11.92
CA LEU A 162 -5.07 -4.19 10.96
C LEU A 162 -4.18 -5.35 11.47
N THR A 163 -3.84 -5.38 12.73
CA THR A 163 -2.91 -6.40 13.28
C THR A 163 -3.52 -7.81 13.22
N GLU A 164 -4.79 -7.96 13.59
CA GLU A 164 -5.48 -9.26 13.54
C GLU A 164 -5.63 -9.80 12.11
N GLU A 165 -5.72 -8.91 11.12
CA GLU A 165 -5.80 -9.26 9.71
C GLU A 165 -4.43 -9.74 9.22
N PHE A 166 -3.34 -9.05 9.57
CA PHE A 166 -1.97 -9.49 9.27
C PHE A 166 -1.61 -10.84 9.90
N GLU A 167 -2.01 -11.09 11.16
CA GLU A 167 -1.74 -12.35 11.88
C GLU A 167 -2.34 -13.57 11.18
N LYS A 168 -3.42 -13.40 10.41
CA LYS A 168 -4.06 -14.49 9.65
C LYS A 168 -3.28 -14.92 8.41
N VAL A 169 -2.48 -14.02 7.84
CA VAL A 169 -1.87 -14.21 6.51
C VAL A 169 -0.34 -14.07 6.51
N SER A 170 0.26 -13.78 7.67
CA SER A 170 1.71 -13.55 7.78
C SER A 170 2.24 -13.77 9.20
N SER A 171 3.56 -13.89 9.32
CA SER A 171 4.27 -13.75 10.59
C SER A 171 4.42 -12.26 10.91
N LEU A 172 3.64 -11.74 11.86
CA LEU A 172 3.60 -10.31 12.18
C LEU A 172 4.67 -9.91 13.19
N LEU A 173 5.38 -8.83 12.90
CA LEU A 173 6.27 -8.09 13.79
C LEU A 173 5.72 -6.67 13.98
N ILE A 174 5.69 -6.19 15.21
CA ILE A 174 5.22 -4.84 15.54
C ILE A 174 6.37 -4.05 16.16
N SER A 175 6.49 -2.79 15.75
CA SER A 175 7.31 -1.78 16.43
C SER A 175 6.51 -0.53 16.71
N THR A 176 6.82 0.14 17.82
CA THR A 176 6.25 1.46 18.15
C THR A 176 7.35 2.45 18.50
N ASP A 177 7.20 3.69 18.04
CA ASP A 177 8.20 4.74 18.27
C ASP A 177 8.39 5.02 19.77
N ASP A 178 7.33 4.87 20.58
CA ASP A 178 7.34 5.10 22.03
C ASP A 178 7.58 3.83 22.87
N GLY A 179 7.63 2.64 22.23
CA GLY A 179 7.86 1.37 22.92
C GLY A 179 6.65 0.81 23.67
N THR A 180 5.45 1.35 23.46
CA THR A 180 4.23 0.90 24.17
C THR A 180 3.71 -0.45 23.68
N ALA A 181 4.08 -0.87 22.45
CA ALA A 181 3.78 -2.20 21.92
C ALA A 181 4.91 -2.71 21.03
N GLY A 182 5.17 -4.03 21.08
CA GLY A 182 6.18 -4.69 20.25
C GLY A 182 7.61 -4.20 20.56
N ILE A 183 8.41 -4.03 19.52
CA ILE A 183 9.79 -3.54 19.61
C ILE A 183 9.79 -2.01 19.70
N HIS A 184 10.51 -1.46 20.67
CA HIS A 184 10.71 -0.03 20.77
C HIS A 184 11.61 0.47 19.64
N GLY A 185 11.13 1.38 18.83
CA GLY A 185 11.82 1.96 17.69
C GLY A 185 11.03 1.87 16.40
N ASN A 186 11.70 2.01 15.28
CA ASN A 186 11.09 1.97 13.96
C ASN A 186 11.01 0.52 13.42
N VAL A 187 10.36 0.36 12.28
CA VAL A 187 10.16 -0.96 11.64
C VAL A 187 11.48 -1.70 11.35
N MET A 188 12.57 -0.98 11.04
CA MET A 188 13.87 -1.61 10.81
C MET A 188 14.51 -2.13 12.08
N ASP A 189 14.17 -1.57 13.25
CA ASP A 189 14.63 -2.09 14.53
C ASP A 189 13.96 -3.43 14.85
N ALA A 190 12.67 -3.59 14.51
CA ALA A 190 11.99 -4.87 14.61
C ALA A 190 12.62 -5.95 13.69
N VAL A 191 12.97 -5.59 12.46
CA VAL A 191 13.68 -6.51 11.54
C VAL A 191 15.05 -6.92 12.08
N ARG A 192 15.83 -5.96 12.60
CA ARG A 192 17.13 -6.25 13.21
C ARG A 192 17.01 -7.15 14.43
N ALA A 193 16.02 -6.92 15.29
CA ALA A 193 15.73 -7.77 16.46
C ALA A 193 15.41 -9.20 16.01
N LEU A 194 14.57 -9.38 15.00
CA LEU A 194 14.28 -10.70 14.42
C LEU A 194 15.55 -11.41 13.93
N LEU A 195 16.40 -10.70 13.18
CA LEU A 195 17.63 -11.28 12.63
C LEU A 195 18.68 -11.59 13.72
N GLN A 196 18.67 -10.85 14.84
CA GLN A 196 19.49 -11.18 16.01
C GLN A 196 18.98 -12.41 16.74
N GLU A 197 17.66 -12.55 16.90
CA GLU A 197 17.03 -13.71 17.54
C GLU A 197 17.13 -14.98 16.67
N LYS A 198 16.95 -14.81 15.34
CA LYS A 198 16.95 -15.89 14.35
C LYS A 198 17.95 -15.60 13.23
N PRO A 199 19.27 -15.81 13.47
CA PRO A 199 20.34 -15.43 12.52
C PRO A 199 20.30 -16.16 11.17
N ASP A 200 19.60 -17.30 11.11
CA ASP A 200 19.44 -18.09 9.89
C ASP A 200 18.26 -17.63 9.02
N THR A 201 17.48 -16.63 9.49
CA THR A 201 16.39 -16.06 8.70
C THR A 201 16.95 -15.41 7.43
N ARG A 202 16.32 -15.72 6.30
CA ARG A 202 16.67 -15.16 4.99
C ARG A 202 15.41 -14.74 4.27
N PHE A 203 15.51 -13.65 3.52
CA PHE A 203 14.42 -13.14 2.68
C PHE A 203 14.87 -13.13 1.23
N ASP A 204 13.97 -13.48 0.32
CA ASP A 204 14.20 -13.49 -1.13
C ASP A 204 13.77 -12.16 -1.78
N ALA A 205 12.90 -11.41 -1.11
CA ALA A 205 12.37 -10.14 -1.59
C ALA A 205 11.93 -9.24 -0.43
N ILE A 206 11.99 -7.93 -0.64
CA ILE A 206 11.49 -6.91 0.27
C ILE A 206 10.46 -6.05 -0.46
N CYS A 207 9.28 -5.82 0.17
CA CYS A 207 8.28 -4.87 -0.31
C CYS A 207 7.96 -3.88 0.81
N ALA A 208 7.90 -2.58 0.48
CA ALA A 208 7.69 -1.56 1.51
C ALA A 208 6.77 -0.43 1.06
N CYS A 209 5.98 0.07 2.03
CA CYS A 209 5.19 1.29 1.91
C CYS A 209 5.23 2.07 3.22
N GLY A 210 5.53 3.36 3.15
CA GLY A 210 5.62 4.21 4.34
C GLY A 210 6.34 5.52 4.08
N PRO A 211 6.66 6.26 5.15
CA PRO A 211 7.30 7.57 5.02
C PRO A 211 8.70 7.48 4.42
N MET A 212 9.10 8.53 3.71
CA MET A 212 10.38 8.59 2.98
C MET A 212 11.61 8.21 3.83
N PRO A 213 11.76 8.63 5.10
CA PRO A 213 12.89 8.19 5.93
C PRO A 213 12.94 6.66 6.13
N MET A 214 11.76 6.01 6.28
CA MET A 214 11.68 4.56 6.35
C MET A 214 12.11 3.91 5.03
N LEU A 215 11.62 4.39 3.90
CA LEU A 215 11.95 3.84 2.58
C LEU A 215 13.44 3.95 2.26
N ARG A 216 14.11 5.03 2.69
CA ARG A 216 15.59 5.15 2.61
C ARG A 216 16.31 4.09 3.44
N GLY A 217 15.82 3.84 4.65
CA GLY A 217 16.35 2.77 5.51
C GLY A 217 16.17 1.38 4.90
N VAL A 218 15.01 1.13 4.31
CA VAL A 218 14.70 -0.12 3.59
C VAL A 218 15.61 -0.30 2.39
N LYS A 219 15.79 0.74 1.57
CA LYS A 219 16.70 0.71 0.41
C LYS A 219 18.13 0.39 0.83
N ALA A 220 18.65 1.08 1.83
CA ALA A 220 20.00 0.83 2.34
C ALA A 220 20.17 -0.61 2.88
N PHE A 221 19.19 -1.10 3.61
CA PHE A 221 19.18 -2.48 4.12
C PHE A 221 19.15 -3.51 2.97
N ALA A 222 18.30 -3.29 1.98
CA ALA A 222 18.18 -4.16 0.81
C ALA A 222 19.51 -4.23 0.02
N GLU A 223 20.18 -3.09 -0.16
CA GLU A 223 21.49 -3.00 -0.81
C GLU A 223 22.57 -3.74 0.00
N GLU A 224 22.64 -3.53 1.31
CA GLU A 224 23.56 -4.22 2.21
C GLU A 224 23.39 -5.74 2.18
N GLN A 225 22.14 -6.20 2.25
CA GLN A 225 21.79 -7.62 2.27
C GLN A 225 21.75 -8.25 0.86
N LYS A 226 21.86 -7.45 -0.19
CA LYS A 226 21.71 -7.85 -1.62
C LYS A 226 20.40 -8.54 -1.91
N ILE A 227 19.31 -8.03 -1.33
CA ILE A 227 17.96 -8.55 -1.51
C ILE A 227 17.22 -7.60 -2.46
N PRO A 228 16.57 -8.10 -3.52
CA PRO A 228 15.73 -7.26 -4.37
C PRO A 228 14.60 -6.62 -3.55
N ALA A 229 14.39 -5.32 -3.75
CA ALA A 229 13.39 -4.57 -3.00
C ALA A 229 12.50 -3.73 -3.91
N TRP A 230 11.22 -3.67 -3.57
CA TRP A 230 10.22 -2.81 -4.19
C TRP A 230 9.63 -1.89 -3.14
N ILE A 231 9.55 -0.60 -3.48
CA ILE A 231 9.03 0.43 -2.59
C ILE A 231 7.88 1.17 -3.25
N SER A 232 6.83 1.44 -2.47
CA SER A 232 5.69 2.25 -2.90
C SER A 232 5.92 3.70 -2.47
N LEU A 233 6.05 4.60 -3.46
CA LEU A 233 6.27 6.03 -3.24
C LEU A 233 4.95 6.77 -3.11
N GLU A 234 4.93 7.75 -2.21
CA GLU A 234 3.84 8.69 -2.03
C GLU A 234 4.24 10.06 -2.59
N GLU A 235 3.38 10.64 -3.44
CA GLU A 235 3.55 11.98 -3.96
C GLU A 235 2.22 12.73 -3.99
N ARG A 236 2.31 14.06 -3.93
CA ARG A 236 1.13 14.90 -4.11
C ARG A 236 0.62 14.79 -5.54
N MET A 237 -0.66 14.48 -5.68
CA MET A 237 -1.28 14.26 -6.98
C MET A 237 -2.38 15.28 -7.25
N ALA A 238 -2.42 15.76 -8.49
CA ALA A 238 -3.54 16.56 -8.98
C ALA A 238 -4.44 15.75 -9.91
N CYS A 239 -3.92 15.19 -11.02
CA CYS A 239 -4.74 14.48 -12.00
C CYS A 239 -4.85 12.96 -11.76
N GLY A 240 -3.84 12.32 -11.17
CA GLY A 240 -3.77 10.86 -10.98
C GLY A 240 -3.64 10.02 -12.26
N VAL A 241 -3.58 10.66 -13.45
CA VAL A 241 -3.64 9.99 -14.77
C VAL A 241 -2.46 10.32 -15.68
N GLY A 242 -1.38 10.87 -15.12
CA GLY A 242 -0.14 11.14 -15.87
C GLY A 242 -0.10 12.42 -16.69
N ALA A 243 -1.13 13.28 -16.63
CA ALA A 243 -1.24 14.46 -17.49
C ALA A 243 -0.54 15.71 -16.95
N CYS A 244 -0.58 15.94 -15.62
CA CYS A 244 -0.15 17.22 -15.03
C CYS A 244 1.33 17.26 -14.60
N LEU A 245 2.03 16.13 -14.56
CA LEU A 245 3.42 15.98 -14.09
C LEU A 245 3.66 16.45 -12.65
N GLY A 246 2.61 16.49 -11.82
CA GLY A 246 2.70 16.96 -10.44
C GLY A 246 3.28 15.93 -9.45
N CYS A 247 3.27 14.63 -9.82
CA CYS A 247 3.70 13.53 -8.96
C CYS A 247 4.97 12.84 -9.48
N VAL A 248 6.00 13.64 -9.80
CA VAL A 248 7.22 13.11 -10.41
C VAL A 248 8.23 12.73 -9.34
N ALA A 249 8.71 11.48 -9.37
CA ALA A 249 9.84 11.00 -8.60
C ALA A 249 11.11 10.94 -9.46
N LYS A 250 12.27 11.15 -8.85
CA LYS A 250 13.57 11.02 -9.53
C LYS A 250 13.93 9.56 -9.73
N THR A 251 14.48 9.23 -10.89
CA THR A 251 14.95 7.89 -11.25
C THR A 251 16.43 7.86 -11.57
N VAL A 252 17.07 6.72 -11.32
CA VAL A 252 18.48 6.47 -11.66
C VAL A 252 18.66 6.42 -13.18
N LYS A 253 17.73 5.76 -13.88
CA LYS A 253 17.76 5.65 -15.35
C LYS A 253 16.96 6.78 -15.98
N LYS A 254 17.40 7.23 -17.15
CA LYS A 254 16.61 8.14 -17.99
C LYS A 254 15.42 7.41 -18.59
N ASP A 255 14.27 8.08 -18.57
CA ASP A 255 13.11 7.64 -19.31
C ASP A 255 13.41 7.71 -20.83
N GLU A 256 13.17 6.62 -21.55
CA GLU A 256 13.52 6.51 -22.96
C GLU A 256 12.75 7.50 -23.86
N HIS A 257 11.55 7.92 -23.44
CA HIS A 257 10.70 8.81 -24.20
C HIS A 257 10.96 10.30 -23.88
N SER A 258 10.99 10.65 -22.59
CA SER A 258 11.16 12.06 -22.14
C SER A 258 12.61 12.47 -22.02
N GLN A 259 13.58 11.54 -22.02
CA GLN A 259 15.03 11.75 -21.85
C GLN A 259 15.39 12.45 -20.53
N VAL A 260 14.53 12.36 -19.52
CA VAL A 260 14.77 12.91 -18.17
C VAL A 260 14.79 11.79 -17.14
N HIS A 261 15.46 12.06 -15.99
CA HIS A 261 15.54 11.14 -14.85
C HIS A 261 14.31 11.28 -13.94
N ASN A 262 13.13 11.02 -14.48
CA ASN A 262 11.87 11.18 -13.78
C ASN A 262 10.88 10.10 -14.15
N ALA A 263 10.05 9.68 -13.18
CA ALA A 263 8.88 8.83 -13.39
C ALA A 263 7.66 9.43 -12.70
N ARG A 264 6.50 9.27 -13.31
CA ARG A 264 5.22 9.74 -12.75
C ARG A 264 4.67 8.67 -11.82
N VAL A 265 4.63 8.97 -10.52
CA VAL A 265 4.16 8.03 -9.50
C VAL A 265 2.74 7.53 -9.80
N CYS A 266 1.88 8.36 -10.39
CA CYS A 266 0.49 7.98 -10.68
C CYS A 266 0.30 7.00 -11.87
N THR A 267 1.30 6.80 -12.73
CA THR A 267 1.20 5.95 -13.91
C THR A 267 2.31 4.92 -14.04
N GLU A 268 3.54 5.29 -13.68
CA GLU A 268 4.73 4.42 -13.74
C GLU A 268 5.02 3.79 -12.37
N GLY A 269 4.50 4.39 -11.30
CA GLY A 269 4.44 3.89 -9.94
C GLY A 269 3.00 3.54 -9.52
N PRO A 270 2.72 3.53 -8.21
CA PRO A 270 3.59 3.97 -7.10
C PRO A 270 4.70 2.99 -6.74
N VAL A 271 4.63 1.73 -7.19
CA VAL A 271 5.59 0.68 -6.88
C VAL A 271 6.77 0.75 -7.86
N PHE A 272 7.98 0.90 -7.31
CA PHE A 272 9.22 0.92 -8.06
C PHE A 272 10.23 -0.07 -7.46
N ALA A 273 11.12 -0.62 -8.29
CA ALA A 273 12.32 -1.25 -7.75
C ALA A 273 13.14 -0.19 -7.00
N ALA A 274 13.59 -0.52 -5.79
CA ALA A 274 14.29 0.45 -4.94
C ALA A 274 15.59 0.98 -5.58
N GLU A 275 16.23 0.15 -6.41
CA GLU A 275 17.43 0.52 -7.18
C GLU A 275 17.16 1.53 -8.31
N ASP A 276 15.92 1.61 -8.81
CA ASP A 276 15.58 2.47 -9.94
C ASP A 276 15.20 3.91 -9.54
N VAL A 277 15.03 4.20 -8.25
CA VAL A 277 14.63 5.53 -7.75
C VAL A 277 15.67 6.17 -6.85
N GLU A 278 15.81 7.49 -6.95
CA GLU A 278 16.67 8.32 -6.09
C GLU A 278 15.82 8.87 -4.93
N ILE A 279 16.00 8.30 -3.72
CA ILE A 279 15.30 8.73 -2.52
C ILE A 279 16.25 9.01 -1.36
#